data_2d2bd982bade1ad0bcc3fea7f7ad8845
#
_entry.id   2d2bd982bade1ad0bcc3fea7f7ad8845
#
_cell.length_a   1.000
_cell.length_b   1.000
_cell.length_c   1.000
_cell.angle_alpha   90.00
_cell.angle_beta   90.00
_cell.angle_gamma   90.00
#
_symmetry.space_group_name_H-M   'P 1'
#
loop_
_entity.id
_entity.type
_entity.pdbx_description
1 polymer ?
#
loop_
_entity_poly.entity_id
_entity_poly.type
_entity_poly.pdbx_seq_one_letter_code
_entity_poly.pdbx_strand_id
1 'polypeptide(L)'
;MAGDSNVHDHELSGLPPELAERIREEAAENDEIYRRRSADTLDLSRVHYFHSEMVDWAIKQMGNLKGARILDVGIGDGLTSVLMALAGAQVTGIEVSSVALARAETLAQRYNVGLNLQEMPGEDLRFEKDTFDGILCLSAYHHMDQKRAAFEFGRVLRRGGRLVMIDPFASNPPAWLYRRIGQIFSREATSRETPLRVRDLRFLREHFDKVDWRGMYFLSVGLIGLERIWKNPHPSIFRFTESAFKWTSPFDSLVLRVPGLQRVAWKIAVVAQR
;
A
#
# COMPACT_ATOMS: atom_id res chain seq x y z
N MET A 1 -5.07 -13.43 27.76
CA MET A 1 -3.64 -13.11 27.81
C MET A 1 -3.40 -12.25 26.59
N ALA A 2 -3.15 -10.96 26.78
CA ALA A 2 -2.80 -10.04 25.71
C ALA A 2 -1.41 -10.47 25.21
N GLY A 3 -1.35 -10.92 23.96
CA GLY A 3 -0.08 -11.24 23.31
C GLY A 3 0.66 -9.92 23.02
N ASP A 4 1.86 -9.81 23.55
CA ASP A 4 2.76 -8.70 23.33
C ASP A 4 2.93 -8.42 21.84
N SER A 5 2.38 -7.31 21.38
CA SER A 5 2.73 -6.69 20.11
C SER A 5 4.07 -6.00 20.32
N ASN A 6 5.14 -6.76 20.19
CA ASN A 6 6.50 -6.27 20.35
C ASN A 6 7.04 -5.74 19.02
N VAL A 7 6.62 -4.55 18.61
CA VAL A 7 7.60 -3.65 18.01
C VAL A 7 8.55 -3.38 19.18
N HIS A 8 9.74 -4.01 19.16
CA HIS A 8 10.64 -3.98 20.28
C HIS A 8 10.90 -2.52 20.66
N ASP A 9 10.68 -2.14 21.92
CA ASP A 9 10.87 -0.76 22.42
C ASP A 9 12.23 -0.17 22.03
N HIS A 10 13.21 -1.03 21.84
CA HIS A 10 14.53 -0.68 21.33
C HIS A 10 14.52 -0.13 19.91
N GLU A 11 13.55 -0.50 19.07
CA GLU A 11 13.48 -0.12 17.67
C GLU A 11 12.85 1.26 17.44
N LEU A 12 12.10 1.76 18.42
CA LEU A 12 11.45 3.07 18.36
C LEU A 12 12.16 4.13 19.21
N SER A 13 13.26 3.78 19.87
CA SER A 13 13.96 4.65 20.85
C SER A 13 14.51 5.95 20.25
N GLY A 14 14.73 6.02 18.92
CA GLY A 14 15.18 7.23 18.19
C GLY A 14 14.05 8.16 17.73
N LEU A 15 12.78 7.75 17.89
CA LEU A 15 11.64 8.51 17.43
C LEU A 15 11.04 9.38 18.55
N PRO A 16 10.36 10.50 18.20
CA PRO A 16 9.57 11.25 19.17
C PRO A 16 8.55 10.33 19.88
N PRO A 17 8.34 10.49 21.21
CA PRO A 17 7.45 9.61 21.98
C PRO A 17 6.04 9.47 21.41
N GLU A 18 5.44 10.58 20.94
CA GLU A 18 4.11 10.58 20.31
C GLU A 18 4.07 9.76 19.00
N LEU A 19 5.15 9.80 18.23
CA LEU A 19 5.27 9.02 17.00
C LEU A 19 5.48 7.54 17.30
N ALA A 20 6.33 7.22 18.27
CA ALA A 20 6.57 5.86 18.70
C ALA A 20 5.28 5.21 19.23
N GLU A 21 4.47 5.94 20.03
CA GLU A 21 3.19 5.45 20.51
C GLU A 21 2.19 5.20 19.36
N ARG A 22 2.11 6.11 18.42
CA ARG A 22 1.26 5.93 17.23
C ARG A 22 1.64 4.67 16.44
N ILE A 23 2.93 4.41 16.25
CA ILE A 23 3.42 3.22 15.54
C ILE A 23 3.06 1.93 16.30
N ARG A 24 3.18 1.93 17.64
CA ARG A 24 2.75 0.77 18.47
C ARG A 24 1.25 0.49 18.33
N GLU A 25 0.43 1.54 18.40
CA GLU A 25 -1.02 1.40 18.25
C GLU A 25 -1.38 0.87 16.85
N GLU A 26 -0.71 1.35 15.79
CA GLU A 26 -0.89 0.88 14.42
C GLU A 26 -0.45 -0.58 14.27
N ALA A 27 0.68 -0.97 14.85
CA ALA A 27 1.15 -2.35 14.83
C ALA A 27 0.14 -3.29 15.51
N ALA A 28 -0.37 -2.93 16.67
CA ALA A 28 -1.36 -3.72 17.40
C ALA A 28 -2.68 -3.85 16.63
N GLU A 29 -3.15 -2.78 15.99
CA GLU A 29 -4.36 -2.78 15.17
C GLU A 29 -4.19 -3.66 13.92
N ASN A 30 -3.07 -3.52 13.21
CA ASN A 30 -2.73 -4.34 12.05
C ASN A 30 -2.60 -5.82 12.43
N ASP A 31 -1.96 -6.14 13.54
CA ASP A 31 -1.87 -7.51 14.06
C ASP A 31 -3.25 -8.15 14.22
N GLU A 32 -4.21 -7.41 14.80
CA GLU A 32 -5.57 -7.92 14.98
C GLU A 32 -6.29 -8.10 13.63
N ILE A 33 -6.10 -7.17 12.68
CA ILE A 33 -6.66 -7.28 11.33
C ILE A 33 -6.11 -8.53 10.62
N TYR A 34 -4.79 -8.74 10.68
CA TYR A 34 -4.15 -9.87 9.99
C TYR A 34 -4.44 -11.22 10.66
N ARG A 35 -4.61 -11.29 11.98
CA ARG A 35 -5.07 -12.52 12.68
C ARG A 35 -6.46 -12.96 12.22
N ARG A 36 -7.35 -12.02 11.92
CA ARG A 36 -8.72 -12.32 11.44
C ARG A 36 -8.79 -12.75 9.98
N ARG A 37 -7.76 -12.48 9.19
CA ARG A 37 -7.75 -12.87 7.77
C ARG A 37 -7.56 -14.37 7.61
N SER A 38 -8.41 -15.00 6.78
CA SER A 38 -8.26 -16.42 6.42
C SER A 38 -6.90 -16.72 5.78
N ALA A 39 -6.34 -17.90 6.05
CA ALA A 39 -5.16 -18.41 5.36
C ALA A 39 -5.39 -18.59 3.84
N ASP A 40 -6.64 -18.77 3.41
CA ASP A 40 -7.00 -18.87 1.99
C ASP A 40 -6.70 -17.59 1.19
N THR A 41 -6.53 -16.44 1.86
CA THR A 41 -6.13 -15.19 1.21
C THR A 41 -4.66 -15.20 0.77
N LEU A 42 -3.85 -16.13 1.29
CA LEU A 42 -2.45 -16.33 0.92
C LEU A 42 -2.32 -17.15 -0.37
N ASP A 43 -2.92 -16.66 -1.45
CA ASP A 43 -2.91 -17.31 -2.76
C ASP A 43 -2.93 -16.27 -3.88
N LEU A 44 -1.88 -16.22 -4.69
CA LEU A 44 -1.77 -15.29 -5.82
C LEU A 44 -2.87 -15.49 -6.87
N SER A 45 -3.42 -16.71 -6.99
CA SER A 45 -4.51 -16.99 -7.93
C SER A 45 -5.85 -16.41 -7.49
N ARG A 46 -5.98 -16.01 -6.22
CA ARG A 46 -7.20 -15.47 -5.62
C ARG A 46 -7.15 -13.95 -5.40
N VAL A 47 -6.15 -13.29 -5.98
CA VAL A 47 -6.05 -11.83 -5.89
C VAL A 47 -7.26 -11.20 -6.58
N HIS A 48 -7.97 -10.35 -5.85
CA HIS A 48 -9.13 -9.64 -6.38
C HIS A 48 -8.73 -8.78 -7.59
N TYR A 49 -9.52 -8.79 -8.67
CA TYR A 49 -9.21 -8.10 -9.94
C TYR A 49 -8.83 -6.61 -9.76
N PHE A 50 -9.45 -5.93 -8.83
CA PHE A 50 -9.13 -4.55 -8.49
C PHE A 50 -7.72 -4.38 -7.90
N HIS A 51 -7.32 -5.32 -7.04
CA HIS A 51 -5.97 -5.33 -6.47
C HIS A 51 -4.94 -5.73 -7.52
N SER A 52 -5.26 -6.71 -8.35
CA SER A 52 -4.40 -7.16 -9.46
C SER A 52 -4.04 -6.01 -10.41
N GLU A 53 -5.02 -5.23 -10.89
CA GLU A 53 -4.74 -4.08 -11.76
C GLU A 53 -3.82 -3.03 -11.09
N MET A 54 -4.05 -2.75 -9.81
CA MET A 54 -3.24 -1.82 -9.04
C MET A 54 -1.78 -2.31 -8.94
N VAL A 55 -1.61 -3.59 -8.62
CA VAL A 55 -0.30 -4.25 -8.50
C VAL A 55 0.41 -4.30 -9.85
N ASP A 56 -0.28 -4.71 -10.92
CA ASP A 56 0.26 -4.77 -12.28
C ASP A 56 0.75 -3.40 -12.74
N TRP A 57 -0.05 -2.35 -12.47
CA TRP A 57 0.37 -1.00 -12.77
C TRP A 57 1.63 -0.61 -11.98
N ALA A 58 1.65 -0.87 -10.68
CA ALA A 58 2.77 -0.52 -9.81
C ALA A 58 4.07 -1.23 -10.25
N ILE A 59 4.01 -2.53 -10.49
CA ILE A 59 5.14 -3.33 -10.97
C ILE A 59 5.65 -2.78 -12.32
N LYS A 60 4.75 -2.42 -13.24
CA LYS A 60 5.13 -1.83 -14.52
C LYS A 60 5.86 -0.49 -14.36
N GLN A 61 5.49 0.34 -13.37
CA GLN A 61 6.20 1.60 -13.10
C GLN A 61 7.60 1.38 -12.51
N MET A 62 7.82 0.28 -11.80
CA MET A 62 9.14 -0.08 -11.25
C MET A 62 10.17 -0.36 -12.36
N GLY A 63 9.73 -0.80 -13.55
CA GLY A 63 10.60 -1.10 -14.68
C GLY A 63 11.19 -2.52 -14.63
N ASN A 64 12.48 -2.67 -14.95
CA ASN A 64 13.12 -3.99 -14.95
C ASN A 64 13.40 -4.45 -13.52
N LEU A 65 12.76 -5.55 -13.11
CA LEU A 65 12.90 -6.11 -11.77
C LEU A 65 14.05 -7.12 -11.65
N LYS A 66 14.59 -7.64 -12.76
CA LYS A 66 15.61 -8.69 -12.72
C LYS A 66 16.88 -8.20 -12.03
N GLY A 67 17.17 -8.77 -10.85
CA GLY A 67 18.30 -8.40 -10.02
C GLY A 67 18.17 -7.06 -9.29
N ALA A 68 17.05 -6.34 -9.46
CA ALA A 68 16.81 -5.06 -8.79
C ALA A 68 16.57 -5.25 -7.28
N ARG A 69 17.16 -4.39 -6.47
CA ARG A 69 16.95 -4.34 -5.01
C ARG A 69 15.75 -3.44 -4.74
N ILE A 70 14.65 -4.04 -4.31
CA ILE A 70 13.38 -3.34 -4.08
C ILE A 70 13.06 -3.35 -2.59
N LEU A 71 12.73 -2.17 -2.06
CA LEU A 71 12.13 -2.01 -0.73
C LEU A 71 10.61 -1.94 -0.89
N ASP A 72 9.87 -2.85 -0.23
CA ASP A 72 8.41 -2.80 -0.12
C ASP A 72 8.05 -2.32 1.29
N VAL A 73 7.48 -1.12 1.37
CA VAL A 73 7.16 -0.43 2.63
C VAL A 73 5.69 -0.64 2.95
N GLY A 74 5.42 -1.23 4.13
CA GLY A 74 4.09 -1.71 4.49
C GLY A 74 3.71 -2.93 3.64
N ILE A 75 4.61 -3.94 3.65
CA ILE A 75 4.49 -5.15 2.80
C ILE A 75 3.18 -5.91 3.02
N GLY A 76 2.55 -5.78 4.21
CA GLY A 76 1.37 -6.54 4.57
C GLY A 76 1.60 -8.06 4.51
N ASP A 77 0.68 -8.80 3.88
CA ASP A 77 0.82 -10.25 3.70
C ASP A 77 1.67 -10.67 2.48
N GLY A 78 2.40 -9.74 1.86
CA GLY A 78 3.49 -10.02 0.94
C GLY A 78 3.10 -10.35 -0.51
N LEU A 79 1.83 -10.22 -0.89
CA LEU A 79 1.35 -10.59 -2.24
C LEU A 79 2.15 -9.92 -3.35
N THR A 80 2.35 -8.61 -3.27
CA THR A 80 3.09 -7.84 -4.28
C THR A 80 4.58 -8.18 -4.27
N SER A 81 5.16 -8.32 -3.09
CA SER A 81 6.56 -8.71 -2.89
C SER A 81 6.88 -10.07 -3.50
N VAL A 82 6.02 -11.06 -3.30
CA VAL A 82 6.19 -12.39 -3.92
C VAL A 82 6.14 -12.29 -5.44
N LEU A 83 5.23 -11.51 -6.01
CA LEU A 83 5.18 -11.28 -7.47
C LEU A 83 6.46 -10.61 -8.00
N MET A 84 7.00 -9.62 -7.28
CA MET A 84 8.26 -8.98 -7.66
C MET A 84 9.45 -9.94 -7.53
N ALA A 85 9.49 -10.78 -6.50
CA ALA A 85 10.52 -11.79 -6.33
C ALA A 85 10.47 -12.87 -7.42
N LEU A 86 9.26 -13.33 -7.82
CA LEU A 86 9.06 -14.22 -8.97
C LEU A 86 9.53 -13.59 -10.29
N ALA A 87 9.44 -12.26 -10.41
CA ALA A 87 9.98 -11.51 -11.55
C ALA A 87 11.51 -11.27 -11.47
N GLY A 88 12.16 -11.80 -10.43
CA GLY A 88 13.61 -11.78 -10.25
C GLY A 88 14.17 -10.62 -9.44
N ALA A 89 13.34 -9.85 -8.73
CA ALA A 89 13.79 -8.82 -7.79
C ALA A 89 14.36 -9.43 -6.49
N GLN A 90 15.30 -8.71 -5.89
CA GLN A 90 15.73 -8.93 -4.51
C GLN A 90 14.89 -8.02 -3.62
N VAL A 91 13.88 -8.58 -2.97
CA VAL A 91 12.90 -7.80 -2.22
C VAL A 91 13.23 -7.79 -0.74
N THR A 92 13.33 -6.59 -0.17
CA THR A 92 13.30 -6.35 1.27
C THR A 92 11.92 -5.78 1.59
N GLY A 93 11.18 -6.43 2.49
CA GLY A 93 9.87 -5.98 2.95
C GLY A 93 9.93 -5.51 4.39
N ILE A 94 9.35 -4.34 4.66
CA ILE A 94 9.20 -3.83 6.02
C ILE A 94 7.74 -3.65 6.38
N GLU A 95 7.42 -3.92 7.65
CA GLU A 95 6.07 -3.83 8.20
C GLU A 95 6.16 -3.66 9.72
N VAL A 96 5.20 -2.98 10.31
CA VAL A 96 5.11 -2.82 11.77
C VAL A 96 4.36 -3.98 12.44
N SER A 97 3.56 -4.73 11.69
CA SER A 97 2.84 -5.91 12.16
C SER A 97 3.67 -7.19 12.02
N SER A 98 4.04 -7.79 13.15
CA SER A 98 4.72 -9.09 13.17
C SER A 98 3.86 -10.20 12.59
N VAL A 99 2.54 -10.12 12.76
CA VAL A 99 1.57 -11.08 12.20
C VAL A 99 1.53 -10.98 10.68
N ALA A 100 1.57 -9.77 10.13
CA ALA A 100 1.63 -9.57 8.67
C ALA A 100 2.94 -10.14 8.09
N LEU A 101 4.08 -9.89 8.75
CA LEU A 101 5.38 -10.44 8.34
C LEU A 101 5.38 -11.98 8.34
N ALA A 102 4.82 -12.62 9.37
CA ALA A 102 4.70 -14.08 9.42
C ALA A 102 3.83 -14.64 8.28
N ARG A 103 2.79 -13.90 7.87
CA ARG A 103 1.97 -14.25 6.71
C ARG A 103 2.73 -14.07 5.40
N ALA A 104 3.50 -12.99 5.25
CA ALA A 104 4.34 -12.73 4.09
C ALA A 104 5.40 -13.84 3.93
N GLU A 105 6.03 -14.27 5.03
CA GLU A 105 6.97 -15.39 5.05
C GLU A 105 6.29 -16.70 4.60
N THR A 106 5.10 -16.99 5.12
CA THR A 106 4.31 -18.16 4.72
C THR A 106 3.99 -18.16 3.23
N LEU A 107 3.64 -16.99 2.69
CA LEU A 107 3.36 -16.83 1.26
C LEU A 107 4.63 -17.02 0.43
N ALA A 108 5.75 -16.42 0.83
CA ALA A 108 7.03 -16.57 0.15
C ALA A 108 7.49 -18.03 0.07
N GLN A 109 7.37 -18.77 1.19
CA GLN A 109 7.66 -20.22 1.24
C GLN A 109 6.75 -21.00 0.29
N ARG A 110 5.45 -20.70 0.25
CA ARG A 110 4.49 -21.34 -0.65
C ARG A 110 4.88 -21.22 -2.12
N TYR A 111 5.44 -20.07 -2.52
CA TYR A 111 5.86 -19.81 -3.91
C TYR A 111 7.36 -20.03 -4.14
N ASN A 112 8.07 -20.56 -3.14
CA ASN A 112 9.50 -20.86 -3.19
C ASN A 112 10.36 -19.65 -3.62
N VAL A 113 10.08 -18.48 -3.04
CA VAL A 113 10.88 -17.26 -3.22
C VAL A 113 11.44 -16.76 -1.89
N GLY A 114 12.60 -16.12 -1.93
CA GLY A 114 13.19 -15.47 -0.75
C GLY A 114 12.73 -14.02 -0.64
N LEU A 115 12.31 -13.62 0.57
CA LEU A 115 12.10 -12.23 0.95
C LEU A 115 12.98 -11.91 2.17
N ASN A 116 13.56 -10.70 2.21
CA ASN A 116 14.21 -10.19 3.42
C ASN A 116 13.18 -9.37 4.20
N LEU A 117 12.60 -9.95 5.26
CA LEU A 117 11.51 -9.35 6.03
C LEU A 117 12.05 -8.73 7.32
N GLN A 118 11.65 -7.49 7.62
CA GLN A 118 12.07 -6.78 8.82
C GLN A 118 10.90 -6.03 9.46
N GLU A 119 10.77 -6.14 10.77
CA GLU A 119 9.84 -5.35 11.55
C GLU A 119 10.42 -3.95 11.73
N MET A 120 9.85 -2.95 11.02
CA MET A 120 10.41 -1.61 10.93
C MET A 120 9.37 -0.61 10.43
N PRO A 121 9.29 0.60 11.02
CA PRO A 121 8.44 1.67 10.49
C PRO A 121 9.09 2.36 9.28
N GLY A 122 8.27 2.89 8.38
CA GLY A 122 8.74 3.63 7.20
C GLY A 122 9.35 5.00 7.50
N GLU A 123 9.18 5.50 8.73
CA GLU A 123 9.70 6.77 9.24
C GLU A 123 11.12 6.71 9.80
N ASP A 124 11.67 5.50 9.95
CA ASP A 124 13.01 5.26 10.49
C ASP A 124 13.64 4.03 9.85
N LEU A 125 14.16 4.20 8.64
CA LEU A 125 14.73 3.12 7.85
C LEU A 125 16.19 2.85 8.25
N ARG A 126 16.45 1.67 8.79
CA ARG A 126 17.80 1.25 9.20
C ARG A 126 18.62 0.66 8.05
N PHE A 127 18.59 1.34 6.91
CA PHE A 127 19.36 1.00 5.73
C PHE A 127 20.33 2.13 5.39
N GLU A 128 21.44 1.77 4.77
CA GLU A 128 22.37 2.76 4.23
C GLU A 128 21.72 3.58 3.11
N LYS A 129 22.21 4.80 2.89
CA LYS A 129 21.79 5.62 1.77
C LYS A 129 22.06 4.89 0.44
N ASP A 130 21.27 5.19 -0.57
CA ASP A 130 21.45 4.68 -1.94
C ASP A 130 21.44 3.13 -2.03
N THR A 131 20.75 2.46 -1.08
CA THR A 131 20.69 0.99 -1.01
C THR A 131 19.78 0.39 -2.07
N PHE A 132 18.62 0.99 -2.34
CA PHE A 132 17.57 0.39 -3.17
C PHE A 132 17.51 0.99 -4.56
N ASP A 133 17.21 0.15 -5.54
CA ASP A 133 16.95 0.53 -6.94
C ASP A 133 15.53 1.06 -7.11
N GLY A 134 14.60 0.61 -6.27
CA GLY A 134 13.21 1.04 -6.24
C GLY A 134 12.57 0.88 -4.88
N ILE A 135 11.55 1.70 -4.62
CA ILE A 135 10.71 1.61 -3.43
C ILE A 135 9.25 1.45 -3.87
N LEU A 136 8.56 0.48 -3.31
CA LEU A 136 7.12 0.30 -3.43
C LEU A 136 6.46 0.65 -2.09
N CYS A 137 5.33 1.37 -2.14
CA CYS A 137 4.54 1.67 -0.95
C CYS A 137 3.05 1.68 -1.33
N LEU A 138 2.35 0.58 -1.08
CA LEU A 138 0.95 0.41 -1.46
C LEU A 138 0.02 0.48 -0.24
N SER A 139 -0.79 1.54 -0.18
CA SER A 139 -1.78 1.76 0.89
C SER A 139 -1.16 1.78 2.30
N ALA A 140 0.03 2.35 2.43
CA ALA A 140 0.75 2.45 3.69
C ALA A 140 1.21 3.88 4.03
N TYR A 141 1.59 4.70 3.04
CA TYR A 141 2.14 6.05 3.30
C TYR A 141 1.16 6.98 4.04
N HIS A 142 -0.15 6.79 3.86
CA HIS A 142 -1.18 7.60 4.53
C HIS A 142 -1.29 7.33 6.05
N HIS A 143 -0.67 6.27 6.55
CA HIS A 143 -0.53 5.96 7.98
C HIS A 143 0.70 6.59 8.61
N MET A 144 1.70 6.99 7.81
CA MET A 144 3.02 7.43 8.27
C MET A 144 3.07 8.93 8.58
N ASP A 145 4.11 9.35 9.32
CA ASP A 145 4.58 10.73 9.26
C ASP A 145 5.19 10.97 7.87
N GLN A 146 4.38 11.57 7.00
CA GLN A 146 4.68 11.72 5.58
C GLN A 146 5.98 12.48 5.32
N LYS A 147 6.34 13.42 6.21
CA LYS A 147 7.57 14.20 6.07
C LYS A 147 8.80 13.33 6.37
N ARG A 148 8.76 12.57 7.47
CA ARG A 148 9.84 11.65 7.85
C ARG A 148 9.99 10.52 6.84
N ALA A 149 8.88 9.88 6.47
CA ALA A 149 8.89 8.80 5.48
C ALA A 149 9.43 9.28 4.13
N ALA A 150 9.04 10.47 3.64
CA ALA A 150 9.57 11.05 2.40
C ALA A 150 11.09 11.29 2.45
N PHE A 151 11.60 11.78 3.58
CA PHE A 151 13.03 11.94 3.81
C PHE A 151 13.78 10.60 3.74
N GLU A 152 13.29 9.59 4.48
CA GLU A 152 13.89 8.26 4.50
C GLU A 152 13.84 7.58 3.14
N PHE A 153 12.72 7.66 2.43
CA PHE A 153 12.58 7.13 1.07
C PHE A 153 13.59 7.79 0.11
N GLY A 154 13.71 9.13 0.19
CA GLY A 154 14.73 9.85 -0.56
C GLY A 154 16.15 9.44 -0.18
N ARG A 155 16.44 9.16 1.08
CA ARG A 155 17.77 8.79 1.55
C ARG A 155 18.20 7.41 1.07
N VAL A 156 17.33 6.40 1.20
CA VAL A 156 17.68 5.00 0.90
C VAL A 156 17.55 4.63 -0.58
N LEU A 157 16.78 5.40 -1.36
CA LEU A 157 16.66 5.20 -2.79
C LEU A 157 17.90 5.76 -3.51
N ARG A 158 18.52 4.99 -4.40
CA ARG A 158 19.66 5.46 -5.19
C ARG A 158 19.25 6.53 -6.22
N ARG A 159 20.22 7.29 -6.71
CA ARG A 159 19.99 8.22 -7.82
C ARG A 159 19.53 7.46 -9.07
N GLY A 160 18.53 8.00 -9.76
CA GLY A 160 17.84 7.36 -10.87
C GLY A 160 16.83 6.27 -10.47
N GLY A 161 16.74 5.92 -9.17
CA GLY A 161 15.76 5.01 -8.62
C GLY A 161 14.35 5.60 -8.63
N ARG A 162 13.35 4.73 -8.44
CA ARG A 162 11.93 5.12 -8.46
C ARG A 162 11.22 4.72 -7.18
N LEU A 163 10.42 5.64 -6.66
CA LEU A 163 9.39 5.37 -5.69
C LEU A 163 8.05 5.24 -6.42
N VAL A 164 7.33 4.16 -6.19
CA VAL A 164 5.97 3.94 -6.68
C VAL A 164 5.04 3.79 -5.48
N MET A 165 4.01 4.65 -5.41
CA MET A 165 3.04 4.63 -4.33
C MET A 165 1.61 4.63 -4.87
N ILE A 166 0.70 3.98 -4.15
CA ILE A 166 -0.75 4.08 -4.40
C ILE A 166 -1.47 4.13 -3.05
N ASP A 167 -2.15 5.23 -2.79
CA ASP A 167 -2.83 5.48 -1.52
C ASP A 167 -4.29 5.94 -1.70
N PRO A 168 -5.13 5.85 -0.66
CA PRO A 168 -6.44 6.48 -0.64
C PRO A 168 -6.33 7.98 -0.92
N PHE A 169 -7.22 8.50 -1.77
CA PHE A 169 -7.21 9.91 -2.13
C PHE A 169 -8.31 10.69 -1.39
N ALA A 170 -7.92 11.81 -0.76
CA ALA A 170 -8.81 12.59 0.09
C ALA A 170 -9.85 13.43 -0.71
N SER A 171 -9.55 13.74 -1.97
CA SER A 171 -10.33 14.70 -2.75
C SER A 171 -11.61 14.11 -3.37
N ASN A 172 -11.89 12.81 -3.22
CA ASN A 172 -13.07 12.16 -3.76
C ASN A 172 -14.30 12.37 -2.86
N PRO A 173 -15.33 13.14 -3.28
CA PRO A 173 -16.52 13.39 -2.45
C PRO A 173 -17.33 12.13 -2.11
N PRO A 174 -17.61 11.21 -3.04
CA PRO A 174 -18.21 9.92 -2.73
C PRO A 174 -17.42 9.09 -1.72
N ALA A 175 -16.09 9.04 -1.85
CA ALA A 175 -15.24 8.33 -0.92
C ALA A 175 -15.24 8.99 0.48
N TRP A 176 -15.28 10.31 0.52
CA TRP A 176 -15.43 11.04 1.77
C TRP A 176 -16.77 10.70 2.45
N LEU A 177 -17.87 10.71 1.69
CA LEU A 177 -19.20 10.37 2.21
C LEU A 177 -19.25 8.92 2.70
N TYR A 178 -18.69 7.98 1.91
CA TYR A 178 -18.61 6.57 2.29
C TYR A 178 -17.85 6.36 3.60
N ARG A 179 -16.69 6.99 3.76
CA ARG A 179 -15.90 6.93 5.01
C ARG A 179 -16.66 7.53 6.19
N ARG A 180 -17.33 8.67 5.99
CA ARG A 180 -18.11 9.31 7.05
C ARG A 180 -19.31 8.47 7.49
N ILE A 181 -20.00 7.82 6.55
CA ILE A 181 -21.07 6.87 6.87
C ILE A 181 -20.49 5.60 7.51
N GLY A 182 -19.39 5.09 6.99
CA GLY A 182 -18.69 3.92 7.54
C GLY A 182 -18.25 4.13 8.99
N GLN A 183 -17.73 5.29 9.36
CA GLN A 183 -17.39 5.64 10.74
C GLN A 183 -18.60 5.63 11.69
N ILE A 184 -19.82 5.83 11.18
CA ILE A 184 -21.04 5.77 11.97
C ILE A 184 -21.50 4.32 12.20
N PHE A 185 -21.28 3.44 11.22
CA PHE A 185 -21.85 2.08 11.19
C PHE A 185 -20.83 0.94 11.37
N SER A 186 -19.52 1.19 11.20
CA SER A 186 -18.49 0.16 11.40
C SER A 186 -17.38 0.66 12.33
N ARG A 187 -17.03 -0.19 13.30
CA ARG A 187 -15.86 0.00 14.17
C ARG A 187 -14.52 -0.30 13.46
N GLU A 188 -14.56 -0.62 12.17
CA GLU A 188 -13.38 -1.08 11.41
C GLU A 188 -12.65 0.04 10.64
N ALA A 189 -13.20 1.26 10.61
CA ALA A 189 -12.46 2.38 10.03
C ALA A 189 -11.47 2.89 11.09
N THR A 190 -10.17 2.70 10.85
CA THR A 190 -9.12 3.26 11.69
C THR A 190 -9.36 4.76 11.83
N SER A 191 -9.54 5.25 13.05
CA SER A 191 -9.89 6.63 13.35
C SER A 191 -8.80 7.64 12.92
N ARG A 192 -7.65 7.14 12.45
CA ARG A 192 -6.42 7.90 12.18
C ARG A 192 -5.97 7.91 10.72
N GLU A 193 -6.67 7.21 9.83
CA GLU A 193 -6.33 7.26 8.40
C GLU A 193 -6.45 8.69 7.85
N THR A 194 -5.36 9.22 7.34
CA THR A 194 -5.33 10.54 6.68
C THR A 194 -5.11 10.35 5.18
N PRO A 195 -6.19 10.18 4.38
CA PRO A 195 -6.05 10.00 2.94
C PRO A 195 -5.22 11.12 2.31
N LEU A 196 -4.37 10.77 1.34
CA LEU A 196 -3.44 11.70 0.71
C LEU A 196 -4.16 12.83 -0.03
N ARG A 197 -3.60 14.04 0.06
CA ARG A 197 -3.97 15.19 -0.76
C ARG A 197 -2.80 15.56 -1.68
N VAL A 198 -3.09 16.17 -2.82
CA VAL A 198 -2.03 16.63 -3.74
C VAL A 198 -1.00 17.55 -3.05
N ARG A 199 -1.44 18.34 -2.06
CA ARG A 199 -0.54 19.21 -1.29
C ARG A 199 0.49 18.44 -0.46
N ASP A 200 0.18 17.21 -0.06
CA ASP A 200 1.04 16.39 0.79
C ASP A 200 2.24 15.83 -0.02
N LEU A 201 2.12 15.80 -1.36
CA LEU A 201 3.22 15.47 -2.26
C LEU A 201 4.38 16.48 -2.20
N ARG A 202 4.21 17.62 -1.53
CA ARG A 202 5.30 18.58 -1.29
C ARG A 202 6.47 17.95 -0.56
N PHE A 203 6.21 17.06 0.40
CA PHE A 203 7.27 16.37 1.14
C PHE A 203 8.12 15.47 0.23
N LEU A 204 7.51 14.81 -0.75
CA LEU A 204 8.26 14.06 -1.76
C LEU A 204 9.07 15.00 -2.65
N ARG A 205 8.53 16.15 -3.05
CA ARG A 205 9.25 17.12 -3.91
C ARG A 205 10.47 17.76 -3.25
N GLU A 206 10.60 17.65 -1.94
CA GLU A 206 11.81 18.09 -1.20
C GLU A 206 12.98 17.12 -1.39
N HIS A 207 12.72 15.85 -1.78
CA HIS A 207 13.72 14.79 -1.81
C HIS A 207 13.83 14.06 -3.15
N PHE A 208 12.93 14.34 -4.09
CA PHE A 208 12.86 13.71 -5.40
C PHE A 208 12.89 14.78 -6.52
N ASP A 209 13.65 14.52 -7.57
CA ASP A 209 13.81 15.43 -8.71
C ASP A 209 12.50 15.57 -9.51
N LYS A 210 11.75 14.49 -9.60
CA LYS A 210 10.47 14.44 -10.30
C LYS A 210 9.42 13.71 -9.48
N VAL A 211 8.21 14.28 -9.38
CA VAL A 211 7.05 13.69 -8.70
C VAL A 211 5.83 13.85 -9.59
N ASP A 212 5.49 12.78 -10.28
CA ASP A 212 4.29 12.67 -11.09
C ASP A 212 3.19 11.97 -10.31
N TRP A 213 1.94 12.33 -10.53
CA TRP A 213 0.80 11.66 -9.93
C TRP A 213 -0.38 11.55 -10.89
N ARG A 214 -1.23 10.55 -10.67
CA ARG A 214 -2.49 10.38 -11.37
C ARG A 214 -3.58 9.87 -10.43
N GLY A 215 -4.83 10.13 -10.76
CA GLY A 215 -5.97 9.47 -10.13
C GLY A 215 -6.13 8.05 -10.67
N MET A 216 -6.58 7.14 -9.81
CA MET A 216 -7.03 5.79 -10.19
C MET A 216 -8.42 5.55 -9.64
N TYR A 217 -9.24 4.87 -10.45
CA TYR A 217 -10.59 4.43 -10.12
C TYR A 217 -11.56 5.59 -9.84
N PHE A 218 -12.63 5.62 -10.58
CA PHE A 218 -13.72 6.58 -10.47
C PHE A 218 -15.07 5.84 -10.44
N LEU A 219 -15.57 5.42 -11.60
CA LEU A 219 -16.81 4.65 -11.69
C LEU A 219 -16.64 3.20 -11.23
N SER A 220 -15.48 2.61 -11.55
CA SER A 220 -15.17 1.22 -11.23
C SER A 220 -15.18 0.93 -9.72
N VAL A 221 -14.98 1.94 -8.87
CA VAL A 221 -15.11 1.77 -7.42
C VAL A 221 -16.53 1.42 -6.98
N GLY A 222 -17.54 1.84 -7.74
CA GLY A 222 -18.93 1.48 -7.48
C GLY A 222 -19.21 -0.04 -7.55
N LEU A 223 -18.43 -0.75 -8.37
CA LEU A 223 -18.51 -2.22 -8.47
C LEU A 223 -18.06 -2.89 -7.17
N ILE A 224 -17.02 -2.35 -6.53
CA ILE A 224 -16.56 -2.84 -5.21
C ILE A 224 -17.64 -2.57 -4.14
N GLY A 225 -18.29 -1.40 -4.21
CA GLY A 225 -19.41 -1.07 -3.33
C GLY A 225 -20.56 -2.08 -3.46
N LEU A 226 -20.89 -2.49 -4.69
CA LEU A 226 -21.90 -3.52 -4.95
C LEU A 226 -21.52 -4.87 -4.33
N GLU A 227 -20.27 -5.30 -4.44
CA GLU A 227 -19.80 -6.55 -3.82
C GLU A 227 -19.85 -6.50 -2.30
N ARG A 228 -19.53 -5.36 -1.69
CA ARG A 228 -19.56 -5.19 -0.23
C ARG A 228 -20.98 -5.17 0.38
N ILE A 229 -21.99 -4.77 -0.38
CA ILE A 229 -23.40 -4.84 0.05
C ILE A 229 -23.81 -6.30 0.29
N TRP A 230 -23.29 -7.24 -0.49
CA TRP A 230 -23.47 -8.67 -0.28
C TRP A 230 -22.23 -9.24 0.39
N LYS A 231 -22.28 -9.46 1.72
CA LYS A 231 -21.16 -10.00 2.53
C LYS A 231 -20.50 -11.28 1.97
N ASN A 232 -21.19 -12.03 1.11
CA ASN A 232 -20.70 -13.16 0.33
C ASN A 232 -21.41 -13.14 -1.02
N PRO A 233 -20.95 -12.37 -2.00
CA PRO A 233 -21.61 -12.28 -3.28
C PRO A 233 -21.62 -13.63 -3.99
N HIS A 234 -22.78 -13.99 -4.55
CA HIS A 234 -22.88 -15.18 -5.38
C HIS A 234 -21.82 -15.12 -6.50
N PRO A 235 -21.19 -16.25 -6.90
CA PRO A 235 -20.14 -16.25 -7.94
C PRO A 235 -20.50 -15.55 -9.24
N SER A 236 -21.80 -15.47 -9.57
CA SER A 236 -22.29 -14.75 -10.75
C SER A 236 -22.15 -13.22 -10.59
N ILE A 237 -22.32 -12.69 -9.38
CA ILE A 237 -22.14 -11.26 -9.09
C ILE A 237 -20.67 -10.91 -9.23
N PHE A 238 -19.79 -11.72 -8.66
CA PHE A 238 -18.34 -11.53 -8.79
C PHE A 238 -17.88 -11.55 -10.25
N ARG A 239 -18.34 -12.52 -11.05
CA ARG A 239 -18.04 -12.57 -12.50
C ARG A 239 -18.61 -11.38 -13.27
N PHE A 240 -19.78 -10.89 -12.89
CA PHE A 240 -20.36 -9.69 -13.49
C PHE A 240 -19.53 -8.45 -13.16
N THR A 241 -19.19 -8.23 -11.89
CA THR A 241 -18.41 -7.07 -11.46
C THR A 241 -16.99 -7.11 -12.04
N GLU A 242 -16.33 -8.26 -12.08
CA GLU A 242 -15.05 -8.45 -12.77
C GLU A 242 -15.14 -8.12 -14.27
N SER A 243 -16.18 -8.61 -14.95
CA SER A 243 -16.40 -8.32 -16.36
C SER A 243 -16.66 -6.84 -16.60
N ALA A 244 -17.54 -6.23 -15.78
CA ALA A 244 -17.82 -4.80 -15.86
C ALA A 244 -16.59 -3.94 -15.56
N PHE A 245 -15.74 -4.37 -14.65
CA PHE A 245 -14.48 -3.70 -14.31
C PHE A 245 -13.52 -3.62 -15.51
N LYS A 246 -13.41 -4.69 -16.30
CA LYS A 246 -12.59 -4.71 -17.52
C LYS A 246 -12.97 -3.63 -18.55
N TRP A 247 -14.22 -3.16 -18.49
CA TRP A 247 -14.71 -2.06 -19.35
C TRP A 247 -14.64 -0.71 -18.65
N THR A 248 -14.95 -0.65 -17.37
CA THR A 248 -15.00 0.62 -16.63
C THR A 248 -13.62 1.16 -16.27
N SER A 249 -12.63 0.30 -16.00
CA SER A 249 -11.29 0.75 -15.63
C SER A 249 -10.56 1.49 -16.76
N PRO A 250 -10.55 1.03 -18.04
CA PRO A 250 -10.01 1.81 -19.15
C PRO A 250 -10.74 3.15 -19.34
N PHE A 251 -12.06 3.17 -19.16
CA PHE A 251 -12.86 4.39 -19.21
C PHE A 251 -12.46 5.37 -18.10
N ASP A 252 -12.35 4.90 -16.86
CA ASP A 252 -11.85 5.69 -15.74
C ASP A 252 -10.48 6.29 -16.05
N SER A 253 -9.59 5.48 -16.62
CA SER A 253 -8.25 5.92 -17.00
C SER A 253 -8.27 7.02 -18.07
N LEU A 254 -9.25 7.03 -18.96
CA LEU A 254 -9.44 8.08 -19.96
C LEU A 254 -9.99 9.36 -19.32
N VAL A 255 -11.05 9.25 -18.53
CA VAL A 255 -11.72 10.38 -17.87
C VAL A 255 -10.76 11.09 -16.91
N LEU A 256 -9.99 10.31 -16.14
CA LEU A 256 -9.05 10.84 -15.16
C LEU A 256 -7.78 11.46 -15.79
N ARG A 257 -7.63 11.44 -17.12
CA ARG A 257 -6.61 12.25 -17.84
C ARG A 257 -7.00 13.72 -17.95
N VAL A 258 -8.29 14.01 -17.87
CA VAL A 258 -8.77 15.41 -17.98
C VAL A 258 -8.34 16.19 -16.74
N PRO A 259 -7.64 17.33 -16.90
CA PRO A 259 -7.24 18.18 -15.78
C PRO A 259 -8.43 18.55 -14.90
N GLY A 260 -8.29 18.39 -13.60
CA GLY A 260 -9.35 18.63 -12.61
C GLY A 260 -10.18 17.40 -12.28
N LEU A 261 -10.52 16.52 -13.23
CA LEU A 261 -11.27 15.30 -12.95
C LEU A 261 -10.44 14.25 -12.18
N GLN A 262 -9.12 14.32 -12.22
CA GLN A 262 -8.25 13.47 -11.38
C GLN A 262 -8.59 13.57 -9.87
N ARG A 263 -9.16 14.70 -9.44
CA ARG A 263 -9.52 14.94 -8.02
C ARG A 263 -10.72 14.13 -7.54
N VAL A 264 -11.50 13.53 -8.43
CA VAL A 264 -12.61 12.65 -8.06
C VAL A 264 -12.21 11.17 -8.02
N ALA A 265 -10.95 10.85 -8.25
CA ALA A 265 -10.43 9.50 -8.15
C ALA A 265 -10.51 8.94 -6.71
N TRP A 266 -10.65 7.63 -6.61
CA TRP A 266 -10.67 6.92 -5.32
C TRP A 266 -9.28 6.78 -4.71
N LYS A 267 -8.28 6.51 -5.56
CA LYS A 267 -6.87 6.39 -5.16
C LYS A 267 -6.00 7.39 -5.92
N ILE A 268 -4.91 7.78 -5.30
CA ILE A 268 -3.83 8.54 -5.92
C ILE A 268 -2.64 7.60 -6.14
N ALA A 269 -2.16 7.54 -7.36
CA ALA A 269 -0.95 6.82 -7.73
C ALA A 269 0.16 7.83 -8.01
N VAL A 270 1.33 7.61 -7.42
CA VAL A 270 2.48 8.50 -7.49
C VAL A 270 3.69 7.72 -8.00
N VAL A 271 4.42 8.34 -8.91
CA VAL A 271 5.76 7.89 -9.32
C VAL A 271 6.71 9.05 -9.06
N ALA A 272 7.68 8.82 -8.19
CA ALA A 272 8.73 9.80 -7.94
C ALA A 272 10.09 9.23 -8.34
N GLN A 273 10.97 10.07 -8.87
CA GLN A 273 12.30 9.70 -9.33
C GLN A 273 13.33 10.57 -8.60
N ARG A 274 14.37 9.92 -8.11
CA ARG A 274 15.49 10.56 -7.44
C ARG A 274 16.68 10.72 -8.40
#